data_10e48148ee7f53e7c6a81272c73885ed
#
_entry.id   10e48148ee7f53e7c6a81272c73885ed
#
_cell.length_a   1.000
_cell.length_b   1.000
_cell.length_c   1.000
_cell.angle_alpha   90.00
_cell.angle_beta   90.00
_cell.angle_gamma   90.00
#
_symmetry.space_group_name_H-M   'P 1'
#
loop_
_entity.id
_entity.type
_entity.pdbx_description
1 polymer ?
#
loop_
_entity_poly.entity_id
_entity_poly.type
_entity_poly.pdbx_seq_one_letter_code
_entity_poly.pdbx_strand_id
1 'polypeptide(L)'
;MISSLNLKTIHWTECPKKNALRLCLIAIAIFVFIAPNRPAHYSYLLLVGAFWGIELDRLSIPWRRFLGVGIPLVLFPILMWQYFPPIWNDVVYWQLGTRAHLLDLDTLFKSIPGNDGWVFRIIQTPWLTDYFRWIYANGFTLPVLIPIFRSFWAKDSLKMIRYSLSAHVLQFLLIFPFYLTIHVNEVWYVLGQPDGMARNLSAADAAVVVVNCFPSMHTSIAFAMLLLAWREKDKLFRYVWTIFCFSVIYSTLYLEIHWVTDVLAGIVLAVTAVKFGDWLIGIISAKWKTKARNSKTLQDLNCT
;
A
#
# COMPACT_ATOMS: atom_id res chain seq x y z
N MET A 1 -1.72 46.32 -4.42
CA MET A 1 -2.89 45.98 -3.60
C MET A 1 -2.75 44.52 -3.21
N ILE A 2 -2.02 44.22 -2.12
CA ILE A 2 -1.75 42.86 -1.61
C ILE A 2 -2.78 42.65 -0.51
N SER A 3 -3.84 41.87 -0.81
CA SER A 3 -4.86 41.54 0.16
C SER A 3 -4.35 40.46 1.12
N SER A 4 -4.41 40.80 2.39
CA SER A 4 -4.11 40.08 3.62
C SER A 4 -4.44 38.58 3.54
N LEU A 5 -3.39 37.76 3.64
CA LEU A 5 -3.47 36.35 4.08
C LEU A 5 -4.05 36.34 5.50
N ASN A 6 -5.29 35.94 5.61
CA ASN A 6 -5.97 35.70 6.87
C ASN A 6 -5.41 34.41 7.48
N LEU A 7 -4.29 34.51 8.22
CA LEU A 7 -3.83 33.49 9.13
C LEU A 7 -4.89 33.33 10.22
N LYS A 8 -5.85 32.40 10.02
CA LYS A 8 -6.74 31.98 11.07
C LYS A 8 -5.88 31.54 12.25
N THR A 9 -5.91 32.33 13.30
CA THR A 9 -5.31 32.03 14.60
C THR A 9 -5.66 30.60 14.99
N ILE A 10 -4.62 29.77 15.12
CA ILE A 10 -4.76 28.41 15.60
C ILE A 10 -5.20 28.53 17.06
N HIS A 11 -6.47 28.27 17.32
CA HIS A 11 -7.00 28.20 18.68
C HIS A 11 -6.38 27.00 19.41
N TRP A 12 -5.38 27.25 20.24
CA TRP A 12 -4.66 26.27 21.06
C TRP A 12 -5.49 25.73 22.25
N THR A 13 -6.75 26.16 22.41
CA THR A 13 -7.60 25.83 23.56
C THR A 13 -8.29 24.46 23.49
N GLU A 14 -8.06 23.66 22.46
CA GLU A 14 -8.71 22.37 22.29
C GLU A 14 -7.88 21.21 22.85
N CYS A 15 -8.36 20.61 23.92
CA CYS A 15 -8.01 19.33 24.52
C CYS A 15 -6.48 18.99 24.60
N PRO A 16 -5.85 18.91 25.79
CA PRO A 16 -4.40 18.74 25.97
C PRO A 16 -3.83 17.48 25.29
N LYS A 17 -4.65 16.43 25.08
CA LYS A 17 -4.22 15.20 24.37
C LYS A 17 -4.00 15.39 22.87
N LYS A 18 -4.78 16.28 22.22
CA LYS A 18 -4.58 16.60 20.80
C LYS A 18 -3.28 17.37 20.59
N ASN A 19 -2.97 18.27 21.50
CA ASN A 19 -1.75 19.07 21.43
C ASN A 19 -0.49 18.20 21.66
N ALA A 20 -0.53 17.20 22.56
CA ALA A 20 0.57 16.29 22.78
C ALA A 20 0.95 15.49 21.52
N LEU A 21 -0.04 14.92 20.81
CA LEU A 21 0.21 14.22 19.55
C LEU A 21 0.84 15.16 18.51
N ARG A 22 0.26 16.35 18.31
CA ARG A 22 0.80 17.35 17.37
C ARG A 22 2.24 17.77 17.73
N LEU A 23 2.52 17.97 19.01
CA LEU A 23 3.87 18.28 19.48
C LEU A 23 4.86 17.14 19.18
N CYS A 24 4.47 15.88 19.43
CA CYS A 24 5.27 14.72 19.05
C CYS A 24 5.54 14.66 17.54
N LEU A 25 4.52 14.90 16.71
CA LEU A 25 4.67 14.90 15.26
C LEU A 25 5.56 16.06 14.77
N ILE A 26 5.45 17.24 15.40
CA ILE A 26 6.34 18.39 15.14
C ILE A 26 7.77 18.04 15.54
N ALA A 27 7.98 17.45 16.72
CA ALA A 27 9.30 17.02 17.18
C ALA A 27 9.93 16.00 16.23
N ILE A 28 9.17 15.02 15.73
CA ILE A 28 9.61 14.07 14.71
C ILE A 28 9.98 14.80 13.42
N ALA A 29 9.15 15.74 12.94
CA ALA A 29 9.44 16.52 11.73
C ALA A 29 10.74 17.35 11.89
N ILE A 30 10.94 18.01 13.04
CA ILE A 30 12.15 18.76 13.35
C ILE A 30 13.36 17.84 13.41
N PHE A 31 13.26 16.68 14.06
CA PHE A 31 14.32 15.69 14.11
C PHE A 31 14.76 15.22 12.72
N VAL A 32 13.78 14.95 11.84
CA VAL A 32 14.05 14.57 10.44
C VAL A 32 14.78 15.68 9.68
N PHE A 33 14.47 16.95 9.96
CA PHE A 33 15.14 18.08 9.32
C PHE A 33 16.57 18.29 9.78
N ILE A 34 16.88 17.97 11.04
CA ILE A 34 18.21 18.21 11.66
C ILE A 34 19.13 17.00 11.46
N ALA A 35 18.58 15.78 11.40
CA ALA A 35 19.35 14.56 11.29
C ALA A 35 19.99 14.39 9.89
N PRO A 36 21.18 13.78 9.79
CA PRO A 36 21.84 13.56 8.50
C PRO A 36 20.93 12.72 7.57
N ASN A 37 20.91 13.14 6.31
CA ASN A 37 20.01 12.61 5.27
C ASN A 37 20.17 11.10 5.11
N ARG A 38 19.23 10.32 5.64
CA ARG A 38 19.17 8.87 5.49
C ARG A 38 17.80 8.48 4.91
N PRO A 39 17.73 7.46 4.04
CA PRO A 39 16.46 7.01 3.46
C PRO A 39 15.34 6.74 4.48
N ALA A 40 15.69 6.28 5.69
CA ALA A 40 14.73 6.06 6.78
C ALA A 40 13.91 7.32 7.16
N HIS A 41 14.41 8.52 6.89
CA HIS A 41 13.72 9.78 7.21
C HIS A 41 12.42 9.95 6.43
N TYR A 42 12.31 9.41 5.22
CA TYR A 42 11.07 9.44 4.45
C TYR A 42 9.93 8.70 5.17
N SER A 43 10.23 7.62 5.91
CA SER A 43 9.25 6.90 6.72
C SER A 43 8.67 7.78 7.82
N TYR A 44 9.48 8.59 8.48
CA TYR A 44 9.00 9.51 9.54
C TYR A 44 8.10 10.61 8.98
N LEU A 45 8.44 11.17 7.82
CA LEU A 45 7.58 12.17 7.15
C LEU A 45 6.23 11.58 6.77
N LEU A 46 6.21 10.33 6.27
CA LEU A 46 4.97 9.62 5.99
C LEU A 46 4.14 9.41 7.25
N LEU A 47 4.76 9.04 8.39
CA LEU A 47 4.06 8.90 9.67
C LEU A 47 3.46 10.23 10.13
N VAL A 48 4.21 11.33 10.03
CA VAL A 48 3.67 12.67 10.36
C VAL A 48 2.45 12.98 9.50
N GLY A 49 2.55 12.82 8.16
CA GLY A 49 1.44 13.07 7.24
C GLY A 49 0.24 12.14 7.47
N ALA A 50 0.50 10.89 7.87
CA ALA A 50 -0.56 9.91 8.13
C ALA A 50 -1.33 10.19 9.42
N PHE A 51 -0.69 10.68 10.48
CA PHE A 51 -1.31 10.78 11.80
C PHE A 51 -1.71 12.19 12.21
N TRP A 52 -1.30 13.24 11.49
CA TRP A 52 -1.56 14.63 11.85
C TRP A 52 -3.04 14.95 12.06
N GLY A 53 -3.91 14.52 11.14
CA GLY A 53 -5.35 14.79 11.15
C GLY A 53 -6.21 13.61 11.61
N ILE A 54 -5.64 12.61 12.29
CA ILE A 54 -6.32 11.36 12.67
C ILE A 54 -7.60 11.56 13.48
N GLU A 55 -7.69 12.66 14.22
CA GLU A 55 -8.87 13.01 15.03
C GLU A 55 -10.15 13.15 14.19
N LEU A 56 -10.02 13.52 12.91
CA LEU A 56 -11.15 13.66 11.98
C LEU A 56 -11.80 12.31 11.65
N ASP A 57 -11.03 11.22 11.74
CA ASP A 57 -11.47 9.87 11.40
C ASP A 57 -11.81 9.02 12.62
N ARG A 58 -11.53 9.53 13.85
CA ARG A 58 -11.63 8.77 15.08
C ARG A 58 -13.10 8.53 15.50
N LEU A 59 -13.40 7.26 15.82
CA LEU A 59 -14.69 6.85 16.36
C LEU A 59 -14.73 6.92 17.90
N SER A 60 -15.90 7.20 18.46
CA SER A 60 -16.14 7.31 19.91
C SER A 60 -16.34 5.96 20.61
N ILE A 61 -15.70 4.91 20.12
CA ILE A 61 -15.80 3.56 20.69
C ILE A 61 -14.83 3.42 21.86
N PRO A 62 -15.24 2.84 23.03
CA PRO A 62 -14.37 2.56 24.14
C PRO A 62 -13.25 1.58 23.75
N TRP A 63 -11.99 1.86 24.16
CA TRP A 63 -10.85 1.02 23.86
C TRP A 63 -11.06 -0.45 24.26
N ARG A 64 -11.63 -0.71 25.44
CA ARG A 64 -11.87 -2.09 25.91
C ARG A 64 -12.69 -2.94 24.93
N ARG A 65 -13.67 -2.34 24.23
CA ARG A 65 -14.47 -3.03 23.21
C ARG A 65 -13.73 -3.14 21.88
N PHE A 66 -12.94 -2.15 21.54
CA PHE A 66 -12.22 -2.12 20.28
C PHE A 66 -11.03 -3.08 20.25
N LEU A 67 -10.23 -3.17 21.34
CA LEU A 67 -8.97 -3.94 21.37
C LEU A 67 -9.17 -5.42 21.04
N GLY A 68 -10.30 -6.02 21.50
CA GLY A 68 -10.61 -7.42 21.19
C GLY A 68 -10.71 -7.74 19.70
N VAL A 69 -11.07 -6.76 18.88
CA VAL A 69 -11.15 -6.90 17.41
C VAL A 69 -9.96 -6.23 16.72
N GLY A 70 -9.53 -5.09 17.22
CA GLY A 70 -8.46 -4.30 16.62
C GLY A 70 -7.09 -4.97 16.66
N ILE A 71 -6.75 -5.63 17.78
CA ILE A 71 -5.47 -6.34 17.92
C ILE A 71 -5.34 -7.47 16.88
N PRO A 72 -6.27 -8.43 16.76
CA PRO A 72 -6.20 -9.44 15.70
C PRO A 72 -6.08 -8.85 14.30
N LEU A 73 -6.78 -7.75 14.00
CA LEU A 73 -6.73 -7.10 12.70
C LEU A 73 -5.39 -6.41 12.41
N VAL A 74 -4.66 -5.94 13.41
CA VAL A 74 -3.28 -5.44 13.26
C VAL A 74 -2.30 -6.59 13.12
N LEU A 75 -2.46 -7.65 13.91
CA LEU A 75 -1.56 -8.80 13.86
C LEU A 75 -1.65 -9.56 12.54
N PHE A 76 -2.83 -9.62 11.92
CA PHE A 76 -3.04 -10.36 10.67
C PHE A 76 -2.06 -9.94 9.56
N PRO A 77 -1.93 -8.67 9.14
CA PRO A 77 -0.98 -8.29 8.10
C PRO A 77 0.48 -8.48 8.52
N ILE A 78 0.80 -8.34 9.81
CA ILE A 78 2.15 -8.59 10.34
C ILE A 78 2.50 -10.08 10.21
N LEU A 79 1.59 -10.97 10.60
CA LEU A 79 1.77 -12.40 10.47
C LEU A 79 1.84 -12.85 9.01
N MET A 80 0.99 -12.28 8.15
CA MET A 80 1.07 -12.52 6.70
C MET A 80 2.46 -12.13 6.16
N TRP A 81 2.97 -10.97 6.57
CA TRP A 81 4.30 -10.52 6.16
C TRP A 81 5.42 -11.45 6.66
N GLN A 82 5.28 -12.01 7.85
CA GLN A 82 6.27 -12.92 8.45
C GLN A 82 6.28 -14.30 7.79
N TYR A 83 5.10 -14.86 7.48
CA TYR A 83 4.96 -16.27 7.07
C TYR A 83 4.72 -16.47 5.58
N PHE A 84 4.37 -15.42 4.84
CA PHE A 84 4.10 -15.54 3.42
C PHE A 84 5.36 -15.70 2.53
N PRO A 85 6.50 -15.02 2.80
CA PRO A 85 7.67 -15.10 1.92
C PRO A 85 8.19 -16.51 1.65
N PRO A 86 8.26 -17.45 2.62
CA PRO A 86 8.66 -18.83 2.33
C PRO A 86 7.72 -19.51 1.32
N ILE A 87 6.41 -19.36 1.49
CA ILE A 87 5.40 -19.91 0.57
C ILE A 87 5.58 -19.32 -0.82
N TRP A 88 5.86 -18.01 -0.89
CA TRP A 88 6.11 -17.32 -2.15
C TRP A 88 7.36 -17.83 -2.87
N ASN A 89 8.42 -18.09 -2.14
CA ASN A 89 9.64 -18.68 -2.69
C ASN A 89 9.36 -20.07 -3.32
N ASP A 90 8.56 -20.91 -2.67
CA ASP A 90 8.17 -22.21 -3.22
C ASP A 90 7.41 -22.04 -4.54
N VAL A 91 6.54 -21.05 -4.66
CA VAL A 91 5.85 -20.72 -5.93
C VAL A 91 6.84 -20.29 -7.00
N VAL A 92 7.81 -19.44 -6.67
CA VAL A 92 8.84 -19.01 -7.63
C VAL A 92 9.69 -20.20 -8.12
N TYR A 93 10.14 -21.06 -7.23
CA TYR A 93 10.89 -22.25 -7.62
C TYR A 93 10.06 -23.21 -8.48
N TRP A 94 8.78 -23.38 -8.18
CA TRP A 94 7.87 -24.15 -9.02
C TRP A 94 7.74 -23.53 -10.41
N GLN A 95 7.57 -22.21 -10.54
CA GLN A 95 7.51 -21.51 -11.82
C GLN A 95 8.79 -21.71 -12.64
N LEU A 96 9.97 -21.59 -12.03
CA LEU A 96 11.23 -21.81 -12.71
C LEU A 96 11.36 -23.26 -13.23
N GLY A 97 10.90 -24.24 -12.46
CA GLY A 97 10.87 -25.65 -12.86
C GLY A 97 9.86 -25.97 -13.97
N THR A 98 8.80 -25.18 -14.10
CA THR A 98 7.71 -25.38 -15.07
C THR A 98 7.68 -24.34 -16.18
N ARG A 99 8.70 -23.47 -16.29
CA ARG A 99 8.76 -22.33 -17.23
C ARG A 99 8.40 -22.70 -18.67
N ALA A 100 8.79 -23.86 -19.15
CA ALA A 100 8.47 -24.33 -20.50
C ALA A 100 6.96 -24.49 -20.78
N HIS A 101 6.13 -24.55 -19.73
CA HIS A 101 4.68 -24.68 -19.80
C HIS A 101 3.94 -23.36 -19.54
N LEU A 102 4.66 -22.27 -19.22
CA LEU A 102 4.08 -20.96 -19.01
C LEU A 102 4.08 -20.17 -20.32
N LEU A 103 3.11 -19.25 -20.44
CA LEU A 103 3.08 -18.30 -21.54
C LEU A 103 4.17 -17.24 -21.34
N ASP A 104 5.27 -17.35 -22.07
CA ASP A 104 6.38 -16.38 -22.02
C ASP A 104 6.02 -15.17 -22.89
N LEU A 105 5.93 -14.01 -22.27
CA LEU A 105 5.58 -12.74 -22.92
C LEU A 105 6.75 -11.77 -23.03
N ASP A 106 7.98 -12.11 -22.62
CA ASP A 106 9.15 -11.22 -22.67
C ASP A 106 9.39 -10.64 -24.07
N THR A 107 9.37 -11.50 -25.09
CA THR A 107 9.57 -11.08 -26.49
C THR A 107 8.45 -10.16 -26.96
N LEU A 108 7.20 -10.47 -26.63
CA LEU A 108 6.06 -9.64 -26.97
C LEU A 108 6.16 -8.27 -26.30
N PHE A 109 6.43 -8.23 -25.00
CA PHE A 109 6.52 -6.97 -24.24
C PHE A 109 7.66 -6.09 -24.71
N LYS A 110 8.80 -6.70 -25.03
CA LYS A 110 9.94 -6.00 -25.65
C LYS A 110 9.64 -5.41 -27.02
N SER A 111 8.74 -6.03 -27.78
CA SER A 111 8.37 -5.56 -29.13
C SER A 111 7.42 -4.35 -29.16
N ILE A 112 6.75 -4.06 -28.02
CA ILE A 112 5.79 -2.95 -27.93
C ILE A 112 6.58 -1.63 -27.74
N PRO A 113 6.46 -0.66 -28.64
CA PRO A 113 7.21 0.62 -28.55
C PRO A 113 6.87 1.36 -27.25
N GLY A 114 7.92 1.76 -26.51
CA GLY A 114 7.77 2.52 -25.27
C GLY A 114 7.27 1.71 -24.05
N ASN A 115 7.03 0.40 -24.21
CA ASN A 115 6.58 -0.46 -23.11
C ASN A 115 7.65 -0.63 -22.01
N ASP A 116 8.92 -0.41 -22.33
CA ASP A 116 10.02 -0.39 -21.36
C ASP A 116 9.98 0.84 -20.43
N GLY A 117 9.09 1.79 -20.69
CA GLY A 117 8.92 2.99 -19.87
C GLY A 117 10.10 3.96 -19.90
N TRP A 118 10.88 4.01 -20.98
CA TRP A 118 12.06 4.90 -21.11
C TRP A 118 11.77 6.37 -20.80
N VAL A 119 10.56 6.85 -21.10
CA VAL A 119 10.15 8.24 -20.85
C VAL A 119 10.17 8.62 -19.36
N PHE A 120 10.05 7.65 -18.46
CA PHE A 120 10.07 7.88 -17.02
C PHE A 120 11.50 8.03 -16.48
N ARG A 121 12.52 7.78 -17.31
CA ARG A 121 13.94 7.80 -16.96
C ARG A 121 14.73 8.93 -17.63
N ILE A 122 14.07 9.87 -18.30
CA ILE A 122 14.73 11.00 -18.98
C ILE A 122 15.55 11.84 -17.99
N ILE A 123 15.04 11.98 -16.76
CA ILE A 123 15.74 12.70 -15.69
C ILE A 123 16.21 11.67 -14.65
N GLN A 124 17.53 11.46 -14.62
CA GLN A 124 18.17 10.60 -13.63
C GLN A 124 19.22 11.40 -12.86
N THR A 125 19.02 11.49 -11.55
CA THR A 125 19.99 12.08 -10.63
C THR A 125 20.22 11.12 -9.46
N PRO A 126 21.41 11.10 -8.82
CA PRO A 126 21.68 10.16 -7.73
C PRO A 126 20.65 10.22 -6.61
N TRP A 127 20.29 11.41 -6.14
CA TRP A 127 19.31 11.58 -5.07
C TRP A 127 17.90 11.07 -5.43
N LEU A 128 17.48 11.28 -6.70
CA LEU A 128 16.18 10.82 -7.19
C LEU A 128 16.15 9.30 -7.33
N THR A 129 17.25 8.70 -7.77
CA THR A 129 17.41 7.25 -7.86
C THR A 129 17.37 6.63 -6.46
N ASP A 130 18.05 7.18 -5.49
CA ASP A 130 18.03 6.72 -4.11
C ASP A 130 16.65 6.86 -3.46
N TYR A 131 15.95 7.96 -3.77
CA TYR A 131 14.56 8.15 -3.36
C TYR A 131 13.65 7.05 -3.93
N PHE A 132 13.72 6.78 -5.25
CA PHE A 132 12.87 5.75 -5.85
C PHE A 132 13.24 4.33 -5.44
N ARG A 133 14.52 4.04 -5.19
CA ARG A 133 14.94 2.78 -4.57
C ARG A 133 14.32 2.59 -3.19
N TRP A 134 14.34 3.62 -2.37
CA TRP A 134 13.71 3.60 -1.06
C TRP A 134 12.19 3.42 -1.17
N ILE A 135 11.53 4.17 -2.06
CA ILE A 135 10.09 4.08 -2.33
C ILE A 135 9.71 2.66 -2.76
N TYR A 136 10.42 2.10 -3.72
CA TYR A 136 10.15 0.75 -4.23
C TYR A 136 10.34 -0.32 -3.14
N ALA A 137 11.46 -0.30 -2.44
CA ALA A 137 11.77 -1.25 -1.36
C ALA A 137 10.72 -1.26 -0.25
N ASN A 138 10.04 -0.14 -0.02
CA ASN A 138 8.98 0.00 0.98
C ASN A 138 7.56 -0.04 0.37
N GLY A 139 7.45 -0.21 -0.95
CA GLY A 139 6.22 -0.09 -1.72
C GLY A 139 5.18 -1.18 -1.45
N PHE A 140 5.56 -2.32 -0.89
CA PHE A 140 4.64 -3.36 -0.42
C PHE A 140 4.18 -3.11 1.01
N THR A 141 5.06 -2.63 1.87
CA THR A 141 4.87 -2.60 3.32
C THR A 141 4.15 -1.35 3.79
N LEU A 142 4.72 -0.18 3.49
CA LEU A 142 4.21 1.08 4.03
C LEU A 142 2.83 1.47 3.51
N PRO A 143 2.48 1.27 2.20
CA PRO A 143 1.15 1.61 1.70
C PRO A 143 0.03 0.91 2.44
N VAL A 144 0.31 -0.26 3.01
CA VAL A 144 -0.66 -1.12 3.68
C VAL A 144 -0.63 -0.93 5.19
N LEU A 145 0.54 -1.06 5.81
CA LEU A 145 0.64 -1.06 7.27
C LEU A 145 0.23 0.29 7.88
N ILE A 146 0.67 1.41 7.30
CA ILE A 146 0.38 2.73 7.87
C ILE A 146 -1.14 3.03 7.87
N PRO A 147 -1.94 2.83 6.79
CA PRO A 147 -3.39 2.99 6.84
C PRO A 147 -4.09 2.05 7.83
N ILE A 148 -3.60 0.81 8.00
CA ILE A 148 -4.14 -0.12 8.99
C ILE A 148 -3.86 0.39 10.42
N PHE A 149 -2.63 0.82 10.73
CA PHE A 149 -2.29 1.42 12.01
C PHE A 149 -3.07 2.72 12.26
N ARG A 150 -3.20 3.57 11.23
CA ARG A 150 -4.05 4.75 11.30
C ARG A 150 -5.49 4.39 11.68
N SER A 151 -6.08 3.40 11.00
CA SER A 151 -7.44 2.93 11.27
C SER A 151 -7.58 2.31 12.67
N PHE A 152 -6.53 1.64 13.17
CA PHE A 152 -6.45 1.15 14.55
C PHE A 152 -6.54 2.31 15.56
N TRP A 153 -5.75 3.38 15.38
CA TRP A 153 -5.82 4.55 16.26
C TRP A 153 -7.14 5.32 16.12
N ALA A 154 -7.74 5.31 14.95
CA ALA A 154 -9.09 5.82 14.71
C ALA A 154 -10.17 4.92 15.31
N LYS A 155 -9.85 3.72 15.78
CA LYS A 155 -10.75 2.68 16.30
C LYS A 155 -11.80 2.21 15.28
N ASP A 156 -11.44 2.19 13.99
CA ASP A 156 -12.32 1.80 12.89
C ASP A 156 -11.95 0.42 12.34
N SER A 157 -12.54 -0.62 12.91
CA SER A 157 -12.31 -2.01 12.50
C SER A 157 -12.78 -2.30 11.06
N LEU A 158 -13.83 -1.63 10.58
CA LEU A 158 -14.28 -1.81 9.19
C LEU A 158 -13.27 -1.25 8.19
N LYS A 159 -12.65 -0.12 8.48
CA LYS A 159 -11.54 0.41 7.67
C LYS A 159 -10.34 -0.53 7.70
N MET A 160 -9.97 -1.05 8.88
CA MET A 160 -8.88 -2.03 9.00
C MET A 160 -9.14 -3.25 8.11
N ILE A 161 -10.33 -3.84 8.19
CA ILE A 161 -10.74 -4.97 7.34
C ILE A 161 -10.66 -4.58 5.85
N ARG A 162 -11.15 -3.41 5.48
CA ARG A 162 -11.13 -2.93 4.09
C ARG A 162 -9.72 -2.78 3.55
N TYR A 163 -8.82 -2.15 4.29
CA TYR A 163 -7.42 -2.02 3.90
C TYR A 163 -6.73 -3.38 3.79
N SER A 164 -6.86 -4.26 4.79
CA SER A 164 -6.27 -5.60 4.76
C SER A 164 -6.82 -6.46 3.62
N LEU A 165 -8.14 -6.44 3.41
CA LEU A 165 -8.80 -7.22 2.38
C LEU A 165 -8.37 -6.76 0.98
N SER A 166 -8.48 -5.46 0.69
CA SER A 166 -8.21 -4.92 -0.65
C SER A 166 -6.72 -4.87 -1.01
N ALA A 167 -5.83 -4.72 -0.02
CA ALA A 167 -4.39 -4.58 -0.28
C ALA A 167 -3.59 -5.86 -0.14
N HIS A 168 -4.07 -6.82 0.64
CA HIS A 168 -3.37 -8.09 0.81
C HIS A 168 -4.15 -9.25 0.24
N VAL A 169 -5.27 -9.62 0.89
CA VAL A 169 -5.95 -10.89 0.62
C VAL A 169 -6.41 -10.96 -0.83
N LEU A 170 -7.12 -9.94 -1.30
CA LEU A 170 -7.65 -9.95 -2.67
C LEU A 170 -6.55 -9.74 -3.72
N GLN A 171 -5.50 -8.98 -3.40
CA GLN A 171 -4.38 -8.82 -4.32
C GLN A 171 -3.71 -10.16 -4.61
N PHE A 172 -3.38 -10.94 -3.57
CA PHE A 172 -2.80 -12.26 -3.75
C PHE A 172 -3.72 -13.22 -4.48
N LEU A 173 -5.01 -13.28 -4.10
CA LEU A 173 -5.96 -14.18 -4.73
C LEU A 173 -6.17 -13.87 -6.22
N LEU A 174 -6.21 -12.60 -6.59
CA LEU A 174 -6.48 -12.17 -7.96
C LEU A 174 -5.24 -12.22 -8.86
N ILE A 175 -4.04 -12.02 -8.30
CA ILE A 175 -2.79 -12.03 -9.07
C ILE A 175 -2.27 -13.46 -9.30
N PHE A 176 -2.55 -14.36 -8.38
CA PHE A 176 -2.01 -15.72 -8.37
C PHE A 176 -2.26 -16.50 -9.68
N PRO A 177 -3.45 -16.47 -10.30
CA PRO A 177 -3.67 -17.11 -11.59
C PRO A 177 -2.72 -16.62 -12.69
N PHE A 178 -2.40 -15.33 -12.71
CA PHE A 178 -1.45 -14.78 -13.70
C PHE A 178 -0.05 -15.31 -13.50
N TYR A 179 0.45 -15.31 -12.27
CA TYR A 179 1.78 -15.80 -11.95
C TYR A 179 1.93 -17.31 -12.15
N LEU A 180 0.84 -18.08 -12.06
CA LEU A 180 0.86 -19.51 -12.36
C LEU A 180 0.75 -19.84 -13.85
N THR A 181 0.42 -18.90 -14.72
CA THR A 181 0.17 -19.15 -16.14
C THR A 181 1.03 -18.33 -17.08
N ILE A 182 1.51 -17.16 -16.63
CA ILE A 182 2.25 -16.19 -17.44
C ILE A 182 3.66 -16.02 -16.86
N HIS A 183 4.65 -15.98 -17.74
CA HIS A 183 6.03 -15.68 -17.41
C HIS A 183 6.41 -14.34 -18.03
N VAL A 184 6.81 -13.37 -17.18
CA VAL A 184 7.36 -12.08 -17.58
C VAL A 184 8.46 -11.71 -16.62
N ASN A 185 9.63 -11.35 -17.15
CA ASN A 185 10.77 -10.89 -16.38
C ASN A 185 10.83 -9.37 -16.28
N GLU A 186 11.58 -8.89 -15.27
CA GLU A 186 11.87 -7.45 -15.11
C GLU A 186 12.51 -6.86 -16.37
N VAL A 187 12.18 -5.59 -16.68
CA VAL A 187 12.62 -4.87 -17.88
C VAL A 187 14.14 -4.87 -18.03
N TRP A 188 14.87 -4.48 -16.96
CA TRP A 188 16.33 -4.41 -16.97
C TRP A 188 16.99 -5.75 -17.35
N TYR A 189 16.40 -6.85 -16.89
CA TYR A 189 16.93 -8.20 -17.17
C TYR A 189 16.72 -8.60 -18.63
N VAL A 190 15.52 -8.37 -19.18
CA VAL A 190 15.19 -8.69 -20.58
C VAL A 190 15.98 -7.80 -21.56
N LEU A 191 16.25 -6.55 -21.18
CA LEU A 191 17.02 -5.62 -22.00
C LEU A 191 18.55 -5.71 -21.79
N GLY A 192 19.03 -6.52 -20.81
CA GLY A 192 20.44 -6.62 -20.47
C GLY A 192 21.01 -5.34 -19.86
N GLN A 193 20.19 -4.55 -19.17
CA GLN A 193 20.58 -3.31 -18.49
C GLN A 193 21.03 -3.61 -17.04
N PRO A 194 21.78 -2.71 -16.40
CA PRO A 194 22.07 -2.80 -14.98
C PRO A 194 20.79 -2.80 -14.12
N ASP A 195 20.77 -3.58 -13.03
CA ASP A 195 19.66 -3.58 -12.09
C ASP A 195 19.44 -2.19 -11.47
N GLY A 196 18.28 -1.57 -11.75
CA GLY A 196 17.92 -0.23 -11.25
C GLY A 196 17.89 -0.15 -9.72
N MET A 197 17.64 -1.28 -9.03
CA MET A 197 17.68 -1.38 -7.57
C MET A 197 19.10 -1.53 -7.01
N ALA A 198 20.09 -1.80 -7.85
CA ALA A 198 21.49 -2.07 -7.47
C ALA A 198 21.62 -3.20 -6.42
N ARG A 199 20.87 -4.30 -6.60
CA ARG A 199 20.83 -5.44 -5.67
C ARG A 199 22.12 -6.27 -5.68
N ASN A 200 23.04 -6.04 -6.64
CA ASN A 200 24.30 -6.78 -6.80
C ASN A 200 24.09 -8.31 -6.88
N LEU A 201 23.11 -8.75 -7.64
CA LEU A 201 22.69 -10.14 -7.75
C LEU A 201 23.69 -10.95 -8.55
N SER A 202 23.95 -12.21 -8.14
CA SER A 202 24.55 -13.20 -9.03
C SER A 202 23.59 -13.55 -10.18
N ALA A 203 24.08 -14.13 -11.27
CA ALA A 203 23.22 -14.54 -12.38
C ALA A 203 22.11 -15.54 -11.93
N ALA A 204 22.43 -16.41 -10.97
CA ALA A 204 21.46 -17.35 -10.41
C ALA A 204 20.39 -16.63 -9.58
N ASP A 205 20.80 -15.69 -8.71
CA ASP A 205 19.85 -14.93 -7.89
C ASP A 205 18.99 -14.00 -8.75
N ALA A 206 19.58 -13.40 -9.80
CA ALA A 206 18.83 -12.57 -10.74
C ALA A 206 17.69 -13.37 -11.40
N ALA A 207 17.96 -14.59 -11.88
CA ALA A 207 16.95 -15.44 -12.51
C ALA A 207 15.77 -15.79 -11.58
N VAL A 208 15.98 -15.80 -10.25
CA VAL A 208 14.93 -16.03 -9.25
C VAL A 208 14.12 -14.76 -8.96
N VAL A 209 14.81 -13.61 -8.89
CA VAL A 209 14.20 -12.34 -8.44
C VAL A 209 13.36 -11.67 -9.53
N VAL A 210 13.77 -11.82 -10.82
CA VAL A 210 13.15 -11.08 -11.93
C VAL A 210 11.79 -11.58 -12.38
N VAL A 211 11.36 -12.75 -11.94
CA VAL A 211 10.08 -13.33 -12.35
C VAL A 211 8.86 -12.64 -11.71
N ASN A 212 7.69 -12.94 -12.23
CA ASN A 212 6.41 -12.44 -11.68
C ASN A 212 6.18 -10.92 -11.85
N CYS A 213 6.56 -10.39 -13.01
CA CYS A 213 6.33 -8.99 -13.31
C CYS A 213 4.88 -8.67 -13.68
N PHE A 214 4.15 -9.57 -14.33
CA PHE A 214 2.81 -9.30 -14.86
C PHE A 214 1.70 -10.01 -14.07
N PRO A 215 0.68 -9.28 -13.61
CA PRO A 215 0.56 -7.83 -13.44
C PRO A 215 1.46 -7.28 -12.34
N SER A 216 1.77 -5.96 -12.35
CA SER A 216 2.57 -5.33 -11.28
C SER A 216 1.83 -5.33 -9.94
N MET A 217 2.32 -6.10 -8.96
CA MET A 217 1.75 -6.14 -7.62
C MET A 217 2.02 -4.82 -6.85
N HIS A 218 3.19 -4.22 -7.01
CA HIS A 218 3.50 -2.91 -6.41
C HIS A 218 2.49 -1.84 -6.85
N THR A 219 2.23 -1.77 -8.15
CA THR A 219 1.23 -0.86 -8.71
C THR A 219 -0.16 -1.16 -8.17
N SER A 220 -0.54 -2.43 -8.14
CA SER A 220 -1.88 -2.83 -7.72
C SER A 220 -2.14 -2.48 -6.26
N ILE A 221 -1.22 -2.80 -5.36
CA ILE A 221 -1.34 -2.44 -3.94
C ILE A 221 -1.35 -0.92 -3.75
N ALA A 222 -0.39 -0.20 -4.35
CA ALA A 222 -0.30 1.24 -4.21
C ALA A 222 -1.56 1.95 -4.73
N PHE A 223 -2.07 1.55 -5.90
CA PHE A 223 -3.27 2.15 -6.47
C PHE A 223 -4.53 1.82 -5.69
N ALA A 224 -4.66 0.59 -5.18
CA ALA A 224 -5.76 0.22 -4.28
C ALA A 224 -5.75 1.08 -3.00
N MET A 225 -4.57 1.29 -2.40
CA MET A 225 -4.43 2.13 -1.21
C MET A 225 -4.73 3.59 -1.49
N LEU A 226 -4.34 4.11 -2.65
CA LEU A 226 -4.70 5.45 -3.11
C LEU A 226 -6.22 5.60 -3.18
N LEU A 227 -6.93 4.69 -3.84
CA LEU A 227 -8.40 4.71 -3.96
C LEU A 227 -9.09 4.69 -2.59
N LEU A 228 -8.56 3.93 -1.63
CA LEU A 228 -9.10 3.85 -0.28
C LEU A 228 -8.77 5.10 0.54
N ALA A 229 -7.56 5.64 0.42
CA ALA A 229 -7.15 6.85 1.13
C ALA A 229 -8.01 8.07 0.73
N TRP A 230 -8.46 8.15 -0.52
CA TRP A 230 -9.36 9.21 -0.96
C TRP A 230 -10.73 9.22 -0.27
N ARG A 231 -11.11 8.15 0.42
CA ARG A 231 -12.35 8.04 1.20
C ARG A 231 -12.20 8.58 2.63
N GLU A 232 -10.97 8.89 3.06
CA GLU A 232 -10.70 9.44 4.40
C GLU A 232 -11.14 10.91 4.49
N LYS A 233 -11.51 11.35 5.68
CA LYS A 233 -11.93 12.76 5.92
C LYS A 233 -10.73 13.70 5.96
N ASP A 234 -9.60 13.21 6.42
CA ASP A 234 -8.36 13.97 6.55
C ASP A 234 -7.74 14.26 5.17
N LYS A 235 -7.78 15.54 4.77
CA LYS A 235 -7.23 16.00 3.50
C LYS A 235 -5.71 15.82 3.42
N LEU A 236 -4.99 16.08 4.53
CA LEU A 236 -3.54 15.93 4.54
C LEU A 236 -3.14 14.49 4.26
N PHE A 237 -3.77 13.54 4.96
CA PHE A 237 -3.55 12.12 4.71
C PHE A 237 -3.83 11.75 3.25
N ARG A 238 -4.95 12.20 2.67
CA ARG A 238 -5.27 11.93 1.26
C ARG A 238 -4.16 12.37 0.31
N TYR A 239 -3.66 13.61 0.46
CA TYR A 239 -2.63 14.13 -0.43
C TYR A 239 -1.28 13.45 -0.22
N VAL A 240 -0.83 13.29 1.02
CA VAL A 240 0.43 12.60 1.34
C VAL A 240 0.41 11.17 0.81
N TRP A 241 -0.71 10.46 1.01
CA TRP A 241 -0.86 9.09 0.55
C TRP A 241 -0.92 8.98 -0.97
N THR A 242 -1.58 9.94 -1.62
CA THR A 242 -1.60 10.03 -3.08
C THR A 242 -0.19 10.19 -3.64
N ILE A 243 0.59 11.14 -3.13
CA ILE A 243 1.97 11.37 -3.56
C ILE A 243 2.81 10.11 -3.35
N PHE A 244 2.71 9.49 -2.18
CA PHE A 244 3.46 8.28 -1.87
C PHE A 244 3.10 7.12 -2.81
N CYS A 245 1.81 6.82 -2.97
CA CYS A 245 1.36 5.72 -3.84
C CYS A 245 1.71 5.96 -5.32
N PHE A 246 1.59 7.20 -5.81
CA PHE A 246 2.07 7.54 -7.16
C PHE A 246 3.58 7.39 -7.28
N SER A 247 4.35 7.76 -6.26
CA SER A 247 5.79 7.53 -6.25
C SER A 247 6.14 6.05 -6.30
N VAL A 248 5.38 5.17 -5.64
CA VAL A 248 5.55 3.71 -5.74
C VAL A 248 5.32 3.26 -7.18
N ILE A 249 4.21 3.67 -7.80
CA ILE A 249 3.90 3.30 -9.19
C ILE A 249 4.98 3.83 -10.14
N TYR A 250 5.37 5.09 -10.00
CA TYR A 250 6.41 5.70 -10.83
C TYR A 250 7.76 4.99 -10.67
N SER A 251 8.13 4.60 -9.45
CA SER A 251 9.40 3.93 -9.16
C SER A 251 9.54 2.60 -9.91
N THR A 252 8.45 1.89 -10.17
CA THR A 252 8.46 0.61 -10.90
C THR A 252 8.96 0.77 -12.33
N LEU A 253 8.59 1.88 -12.98
CA LEU A 253 9.01 2.23 -14.35
C LEU A 253 10.39 2.91 -14.36
N TYR A 254 10.64 3.81 -13.41
CA TYR A 254 11.91 4.51 -13.28
C TYR A 254 13.10 3.56 -13.05
N LEU A 255 12.90 2.52 -12.27
CA LEU A 255 13.92 1.52 -11.91
C LEU A 255 14.01 0.35 -12.89
N GLU A 256 13.27 0.39 -14.02
CA GLU A 256 13.24 -0.69 -15.03
C GLU A 256 12.80 -2.05 -14.49
N ILE A 257 11.91 -2.06 -13.48
CA ILE A 257 11.43 -3.30 -12.90
C ILE A 257 10.19 -3.80 -13.64
N HIS A 258 9.25 -2.90 -13.95
CA HIS A 258 8.00 -3.27 -14.61
C HIS A 258 7.86 -2.65 -15.99
N TRP A 259 7.19 -3.37 -16.88
CA TRP A 259 6.73 -2.87 -18.17
C TRP A 259 5.52 -1.94 -17.97
N VAL A 260 5.28 -1.02 -18.90
CA VAL A 260 4.09 -0.15 -18.85
C VAL A 260 2.81 -0.98 -18.85
N THR A 261 2.77 -2.08 -19.61
CA THR A 261 1.65 -3.03 -19.63
C THR A 261 1.41 -3.68 -18.27
N ASP A 262 2.47 -4.00 -17.50
CA ASP A 262 2.33 -4.55 -16.14
C ASP A 262 1.67 -3.55 -15.19
N VAL A 263 2.07 -2.27 -15.33
CA VAL A 263 1.52 -1.17 -14.52
C VAL A 263 0.04 -0.97 -14.84
N LEU A 264 -0.33 -0.94 -16.13
CA LEU A 264 -1.73 -0.80 -16.54
C LEU A 264 -2.59 -1.98 -16.05
N ALA A 265 -2.09 -3.21 -16.17
CA ALA A 265 -2.76 -4.40 -15.65
C ALA A 265 -2.87 -4.35 -14.12
N GLY A 266 -1.84 -3.86 -13.41
CA GLY A 266 -1.84 -3.64 -11.98
C GLY A 266 -2.90 -2.64 -11.52
N ILE A 267 -3.12 -1.56 -12.28
CA ILE A 267 -4.21 -0.59 -12.01
C ILE A 267 -5.59 -1.25 -12.14
N VAL A 268 -5.80 -2.04 -13.18
CA VAL A 268 -7.07 -2.78 -13.37
C VAL A 268 -7.30 -3.76 -12.23
N LEU A 269 -6.25 -4.48 -11.81
CA LEU A 269 -6.30 -5.40 -10.67
C LEU A 269 -6.66 -4.67 -9.38
N ALA A 270 -6.07 -3.50 -9.13
CA ALA A 270 -6.37 -2.66 -7.96
C ALA A 270 -7.84 -2.25 -7.89
N VAL A 271 -8.38 -1.75 -9.01
CA VAL A 271 -9.80 -1.35 -9.10
C VAL A 271 -10.71 -2.56 -8.82
N THR A 272 -10.37 -3.72 -9.39
CA THR A 272 -11.11 -4.97 -9.19
C THR A 272 -11.07 -5.40 -7.73
N ALA A 273 -9.88 -5.40 -7.10
CA ALA A 273 -9.71 -5.76 -5.69
C ALA A 273 -10.49 -4.84 -4.75
N VAL A 274 -10.48 -3.52 -5.01
CA VAL A 274 -11.22 -2.55 -4.19
C VAL A 274 -12.72 -2.74 -4.33
N LYS A 275 -13.24 -2.90 -5.56
CA LYS A 275 -14.67 -3.11 -5.80
C LYS A 275 -15.14 -4.43 -5.18
N PHE A 276 -14.37 -5.50 -5.34
CA PHE A 276 -14.69 -6.80 -4.77
C PHE A 276 -14.61 -6.77 -3.23
N GLY A 277 -13.62 -6.08 -2.66
CA GLY A 277 -13.54 -5.83 -1.22
C GLY A 277 -14.74 -5.07 -0.68
N ASP A 278 -15.18 -4.01 -1.36
CA ASP A 278 -16.38 -3.25 -0.98
C ASP A 278 -17.65 -4.12 -1.01
N TRP A 279 -17.80 -4.96 -2.03
CA TRP A 279 -18.91 -5.91 -2.13
C TRP A 279 -18.92 -6.92 -0.96
N LEU A 280 -17.77 -7.52 -0.64
CA LEU A 280 -17.65 -8.44 0.51
C LEU A 280 -17.98 -7.75 1.83
N ILE A 281 -17.47 -6.54 2.05
CA ILE A 281 -17.78 -5.77 3.27
C ILE A 281 -19.25 -5.40 3.33
N GLY A 282 -19.89 -5.12 2.19
CA GLY A 282 -21.32 -4.90 2.09
C GLY A 282 -22.13 -6.09 2.62
N ILE A 283 -21.78 -7.32 2.19
CA ILE A 283 -22.41 -8.56 2.64
C ILE A 283 -22.21 -8.76 4.15
N ILE A 284 -20.98 -8.60 4.65
CA ILE A 284 -20.65 -8.76 6.07
C ILE A 284 -21.45 -7.76 6.91
N SER A 285 -21.48 -6.51 6.50
CA SER A 285 -22.20 -5.43 7.21
C SER A 285 -23.71 -5.66 7.26
N ALA A 286 -24.29 -6.15 6.16
CA ALA A 286 -25.71 -6.49 6.11
C ALA A 286 -26.07 -7.63 7.09
N LYS A 287 -25.26 -8.69 7.12
CA LYS A 287 -25.45 -9.82 8.06
C LYS A 287 -25.36 -9.38 9.52
N TRP A 288 -24.43 -8.49 9.86
CA TRP A 288 -24.29 -7.97 11.23
C TRP A 288 -25.49 -7.13 11.65
N LYS A 289 -26.01 -6.28 10.75
CA LYS A 289 -27.24 -5.49 11.03
C LYS A 289 -28.45 -6.39 11.26
N THR A 290 -28.62 -7.44 10.46
CA THR A 290 -29.73 -8.41 10.61
C THR A 290 -29.62 -9.16 11.93
N LYS A 291 -28.41 -9.63 12.30
CA LYS A 291 -28.19 -10.33 13.58
C LYS A 291 -28.48 -9.43 14.79
N ALA A 292 -28.04 -8.17 14.73
CA ALA A 292 -28.29 -7.19 15.80
C ALA A 292 -29.80 -6.89 15.96
N ARG A 293 -30.55 -6.82 14.85
CA ARG A 293 -32.01 -6.61 14.86
C ARG A 293 -32.73 -7.82 15.48
N ASN A 294 -32.35 -9.02 15.07
CA ASN A 294 -32.97 -10.25 15.60
C ASN A 294 -32.69 -10.44 17.11
N SER A 295 -31.49 -10.07 17.58
CA SER A 295 -31.18 -10.16 19.02
C SER A 295 -31.96 -9.15 19.86
N LYS A 296 -32.26 -7.94 19.34
CA LYS A 296 -33.15 -6.98 19.99
C LYS A 296 -34.57 -7.50 20.08
N THR A 297 -35.09 -8.03 18.97
CA THR A 297 -36.47 -8.58 18.94
C THR A 297 -36.64 -9.76 19.93
N LEU A 298 -35.60 -10.60 20.08
CA LEU A 298 -35.62 -11.69 21.06
C LEU A 298 -35.54 -11.18 22.52
N GLN A 299 -34.82 -10.10 22.78
CA GLN A 299 -34.80 -9.47 24.11
C GLN A 299 -36.14 -8.83 24.46
N ASP A 300 -36.78 -8.17 23.51
CA ASP A 300 -38.08 -7.52 23.69
C ASP A 300 -39.19 -8.58 23.94
N LEU A 301 -39.12 -9.76 23.32
CA LEU A 301 -40.05 -10.88 23.53
C LEU A 301 -39.86 -11.60 24.88
N ASN A 302 -38.66 -11.58 25.45
CA ASN A 302 -38.37 -12.18 26.75
C ASN A 302 -38.69 -11.25 27.95
N CYS A 303 -39.03 -9.98 27.68
CA CYS A 303 -39.40 -9.00 28.69
C CYS A 303 -40.93 -8.78 28.77
N THR A 304 -41.71 -9.44 27.94
CA THR A 304 -43.17 -9.51 28.00
C THR A 304 -43.62 -10.84 28.62
#